data_f15aaa86d3b8b5d4af549bb6d0b5ff68
#
_entry.id   f15aaa86d3b8b5d4af549bb6d0b5ff68
#
_cell.length_a   1.000
_cell.length_b   1.000
_cell.length_c   1.000
_cell.angle_alpha   90.00
_cell.angle_beta   90.00
_cell.angle_gamma   90.00
#
_symmetry.space_group_name_H-M   'P 1'
#
loop_
_entity.id
_entity.type
_entity.pdbx_description
1 polymer ?
#
loop_
_entity_poly.entity_id
_entity_poly.type
_entity_poly.pdbx_seq_one_letter_code
_entity_poly.pdbx_strand_id
1 'polypeptide(L)'
;MKKLLFFIILCSLFSCSTETQEEQSVVTGKNFALSLYSTDSIYQSGIDSLFLFYFPESSTPAKPIYFQQELAWGDPIAFQDLEPEPYTFITIACSGSLEELKDHMVFYRDCIGIEKHENTSGNLFGGVLKADPISGEKKFELQRLVGGIKVNITNLDSLNIQNTPDCYITNSPAEIYLGNYEGELEYYGKYIPTDNSWNYIFPTNGVVKGQIVIDSYDADGNYNPRIFEFTGKNAVEANKKLELNFMLRKKAITKSGAEDWQLTLEEEVSVL
;
A
#
# COMPACT_ATOMS: atom_id res chain seq x y z
N MET A 1 12.64 83.83 21.85
CA MET A 1 11.77 82.87 21.14
C MET A 1 12.43 82.19 19.94
N LYS A 2 13.53 82.66 19.37
CA LYS A 2 14.19 82.03 18.21
C LYS A 2 15.12 80.84 18.54
N LYS A 3 15.52 80.67 19.78
CA LYS A 3 16.42 79.57 20.21
C LYS A 3 15.68 78.29 20.60
N LEU A 4 14.38 78.32 20.86
CA LEU A 4 13.58 77.15 21.26
C LEU A 4 13.13 76.35 19.97
N LEU A 5 12.97 77.05 18.87
CA LEU A 5 12.54 76.42 17.62
C LEU A 5 13.63 75.53 16.95
N PHE A 6 14.89 75.86 17.23
CA PHE A 6 16.03 75.12 16.64
C PHE A 6 16.30 73.80 17.35
N PHE A 7 15.88 73.67 18.61
CA PHE A 7 16.06 72.41 19.36
C PHE A 7 15.00 71.38 19.00
N ILE A 8 13.81 71.82 18.60
CA ILE A 8 12.73 70.89 18.19
C ILE A 8 13.01 70.26 16.83
N ILE A 9 13.70 70.98 15.91
CA ILE A 9 14.04 70.45 14.57
C ILE A 9 15.23 69.46 14.65
N LEU A 10 16.08 69.55 15.67
CA LEU A 10 17.23 68.63 15.78
C LEU A 10 16.85 67.29 16.40
N CYS A 11 15.74 67.19 17.14
CA CYS A 11 15.24 65.90 17.70
C CYS A 11 14.45 65.08 16.70
N SER A 12 14.02 65.63 15.55
CA SER A 12 13.28 64.88 14.55
C SER A 12 14.15 64.16 13.50
N LEU A 13 15.50 64.29 13.59
CA LEU A 13 16.44 63.62 12.67
C LEU A 13 17.13 62.38 13.22
N PHE A 14 16.85 62.05 14.49
CA PHE A 14 17.23 60.75 15.06
C PHE A 14 16.03 59.80 15.16
N SER A 15 15.25 59.70 14.08
CA SER A 15 14.47 58.51 13.84
C SER A 15 15.45 57.45 13.38
N CYS A 16 16.08 56.82 14.34
CA CYS A 16 16.77 55.57 14.14
C CYS A 16 15.73 54.62 13.58
N SER A 17 15.82 54.29 12.28
CA SER A 17 15.23 53.10 11.77
C SER A 17 15.87 51.94 12.53
N THR A 18 15.22 51.51 13.61
CA THR A 18 15.33 50.15 14.06
C THR A 18 14.82 49.31 12.87
N GLU A 19 15.72 48.97 11.96
CA GLU A 19 15.57 47.70 11.28
C GLU A 19 15.35 46.70 12.40
N THR A 20 14.11 46.36 12.64
CA THR A 20 13.76 45.08 13.20
C THR A 20 14.42 44.09 12.25
N GLN A 21 15.66 43.68 12.53
CA GLN A 21 16.07 42.35 12.20
C GLN A 21 14.92 41.49 12.73
N GLU A 22 14.05 41.04 11.87
CA GLU A 22 13.34 39.82 12.12
C GLU A 22 14.47 38.85 12.51
N GLU A 23 14.62 38.66 13.83
CA GLU A 23 15.27 37.49 14.31
C GLU A 23 14.54 36.36 13.56
N GLN A 24 15.16 35.85 12.49
CA GLN A 24 14.87 34.53 12.01
C GLN A 24 15.04 33.67 13.27
N SER A 25 13.92 33.46 13.95
CA SER A 25 13.85 32.47 15.01
C SER A 25 14.42 31.23 14.35
N VAL A 26 15.61 30.84 14.81
CA VAL A 26 16.16 29.55 14.48
C VAL A 26 15.09 28.58 14.97
N VAL A 27 14.27 28.12 14.02
CA VAL A 27 13.21 27.18 14.28
C VAL A 27 13.94 25.87 14.59
N THR A 28 14.23 25.72 15.88
CA THR A 28 14.63 24.42 16.40
C THR A 28 13.44 23.51 16.16
N GLY A 29 13.64 22.34 15.56
CA GLY A 29 12.61 21.39 15.11
C GLY A 29 11.58 20.91 16.15
N LYS A 30 11.36 21.70 17.18
CA LYS A 30 10.53 21.40 18.37
C LYS A 30 9.03 21.35 18.11
N ASN A 31 8.55 21.76 16.95
CA ASN A 31 7.12 21.87 16.66
C ASN A 31 6.74 21.32 15.28
N PHE A 32 7.44 20.31 14.79
CA PHE A 32 7.07 19.63 13.56
C PHE A 32 6.01 18.57 13.84
N ALA A 33 4.99 18.50 13.02
CA ALA A 33 3.93 17.51 13.14
C ALA A 33 3.52 16.96 11.78
N LEU A 34 3.10 15.70 11.75
CA LEU A 34 2.50 15.04 10.59
C LEU A 34 1.04 14.75 10.86
N SER A 35 0.16 15.22 9.97
CA SER A 35 -1.26 14.85 9.96
C SER A 35 -1.50 13.86 8.84
N LEU A 36 -1.81 12.63 9.22
CA LEU A 36 -2.08 11.54 8.28
C LEU A 36 -3.51 11.65 7.76
N TYR A 37 -3.69 11.46 6.46
CA TYR A 37 -5.02 11.40 5.85
C TYR A 37 -5.01 10.45 4.65
N SER A 38 -6.19 10.06 4.20
CA SER A 38 -6.38 9.40 2.92
C SER A 38 -7.63 9.97 2.24
N THR A 39 -7.62 10.00 0.94
CA THR A 39 -8.79 10.36 0.12
C THR A 39 -9.74 9.18 -0.07
N ASP A 40 -9.35 8.00 0.37
CA ASP A 40 -10.16 6.79 0.32
C ASP A 40 -11.25 6.80 1.38
N SER A 41 -12.52 6.74 0.97
CA SER A 41 -13.69 6.87 1.86
C SER A 41 -13.86 5.71 2.86
N ILE A 42 -13.22 4.57 2.62
CA ILE A 42 -13.29 3.37 3.49
C ILE A 42 -12.28 3.43 4.64
N TYR A 43 -11.42 4.39 4.58
CA TYR A 43 -10.29 4.59 5.47
C TYR A 43 -10.64 4.78 6.96
N GLN A 44 -11.80 5.29 7.29
CA GLN A 44 -12.13 5.72 8.65
C GLN A 44 -12.59 4.61 9.59
N SER A 45 -12.83 3.41 9.08
CA SER A 45 -13.33 2.30 9.89
C SER A 45 -12.44 1.07 9.74
N GLY A 46 -11.55 0.83 10.68
CA GLY A 46 -10.83 -0.44 10.78
C GLY A 46 -9.33 -0.38 10.53
N ILE A 47 -8.69 0.76 10.81
CA ILE A 47 -7.24 0.81 10.95
C ILE A 47 -6.90 0.83 12.43
N ASP A 48 -6.27 -0.25 12.88
CA ASP A 48 -5.95 -0.46 14.29
C ASP A 48 -4.49 -0.23 14.58
N SER A 49 -3.64 -0.27 13.54
CA SER A 49 -2.19 -0.24 13.68
C SER A 49 -1.53 0.71 12.71
N LEU A 50 -0.54 1.45 13.20
CA LEU A 50 0.27 2.37 12.42
C LEU A 50 1.75 2.17 12.75
N PHE A 51 2.55 2.10 11.70
CA PHE A 51 4.00 2.25 11.77
C PHE A 51 4.41 3.55 11.10
N LEU A 52 5.26 4.31 11.78
CA LEU A 52 5.90 5.47 11.22
C LEU A 52 7.41 5.33 11.37
N PHE A 53 8.10 5.44 10.27
CA PHE A 53 9.57 5.41 10.21
C PHE A 53 10.04 6.74 9.66
N TYR A 54 11.19 7.20 10.11
CA TYR A 54 11.83 8.36 9.54
C TYR A 54 13.34 8.16 9.41
N PHE A 55 13.85 8.70 8.32
CA PHE A 55 15.25 8.60 7.95
C PHE A 55 15.78 10.00 7.68
N PRO A 56 16.72 10.52 8.47
CA PRO A 56 17.44 11.73 8.09
C PRO A 56 18.28 11.44 6.84
N GLU A 57 18.31 12.38 5.89
CA GLU A 57 19.08 12.19 4.65
C GLU A 57 20.58 12.04 4.91
N SER A 58 21.10 12.56 6.02
CA SER A 58 22.52 12.52 6.41
C SER A 58 22.93 11.22 7.08
N SER A 59 22.02 10.41 7.59
CA SER A 59 22.35 9.24 8.40
C SER A 59 21.43 8.04 8.19
N THR A 60 21.97 6.85 8.42
CA THR A 60 21.25 5.59 8.57
C THR A 60 21.68 4.94 9.89
N PRO A 61 20.84 4.21 10.63
CA PRO A 61 19.56 3.62 10.26
C PRO A 61 18.33 4.34 10.85
N ALA A 62 17.19 4.08 10.22
CA ALA A 62 15.89 4.49 10.73
C ALA A 62 15.63 4.00 12.15
N LYS A 63 15.02 4.87 12.96
CA LYS A 63 14.44 4.44 14.22
C LYS A 63 12.93 4.33 14.03
N PRO A 64 12.35 3.14 14.13
CA PRO A 64 10.91 2.99 14.06
C PRO A 64 10.26 3.68 15.27
N ILE A 65 9.25 4.50 15.01
CA ILE A 65 8.35 5.00 16.03
C ILE A 65 7.09 4.18 15.96
N TYR A 66 6.76 3.48 17.03
CA TYR A 66 5.58 2.65 17.11
C TYR A 66 4.45 3.44 17.78
N PHE A 67 3.33 3.54 17.11
CA PHE A 67 2.09 4.02 17.70
C PHE A 67 1.14 2.83 17.84
N GLN A 68 0.93 2.44 19.06
CA GLN A 68 -0.01 1.39 19.43
C GLN A 68 -1.23 2.02 20.06
N GLN A 69 -2.13 2.63 19.29
CA GLN A 69 -3.43 3.04 19.81
C GLN A 69 -4.40 3.34 18.68
N GLU A 70 -5.71 3.34 18.99
CA GLU A 70 -6.73 3.95 18.16
C GLU A 70 -6.27 5.35 17.74
N LEU A 71 -5.70 5.44 16.57
CA LEU A 71 -5.34 6.73 16.01
C LEU A 71 -6.64 7.39 15.59
N ALA A 72 -7.00 8.42 16.33
CA ALA A 72 -7.95 9.37 15.82
C ALA A 72 -7.32 10.02 14.58
N TRP A 73 -7.77 9.63 13.43
CA TRP A 73 -7.31 10.17 12.16
C TRP A 73 -7.53 11.67 12.14
N GLY A 74 -6.47 12.40 11.81
CA GLY A 74 -6.43 13.85 11.81
C GLY A 74 -5.72 14.46 13.01
N ASP A 75 -5.43 13.68 14.05
CA ASP A 75 -4.60 14.16 15.14
C ASP A 75 -3.12 14.23 14.68
N PRO A 76 -2.46 15.38 14.87
CA PRO A 76 -1.08 15.53 14.44
C PRO A 76 -0.14 14.65 15.26
N ILE A 77 0.75 13.94 14.58
CA ILE A 77 1.87 13.24 15.22
C ILE A 77 2.99 14.24 15.42
N ALA A 78 3.19 14.69 16.65
CA ALA A 78 4.19 15.69 16.98
C ALA A 78 5.56 15.04 17.19
N PHE A 79 6.58 15.63 16.60
CA PHE A 79 7.97 15.26 16.78
C PHE A 79 8.66 16.30 17.65
N GLN A 80 9.41 15.81 18.63
CA GLN A 80 10.29 16.62 19.45
C GLN A 80 11.74 16.27 19.08
N ASP A 81 12.58 17.28 19.00
CA ASP A 81 14.03 17.12 18.83
C ASP A 81 14.50 16.48 17.50
N LEU A 82 13.76 16.69 16.39
CA LEU A 82 14.32 16.43 15.07
C LEU A 82 15.41 17.47 14.75
N GLU A 83 16.53 17.01 14.23
CA GLU A 83 17.58 17.88 13.71
C GLU A 83 17.07 18.65 12.47
N PRO A 84 17.56 19.87 12.21
CA PRO A 84 17.11 20.68 11.07
C PRO A 84 17.75 20.22 9.76
N GLU A 85 17.40 19.02 9.32
CA GLU A 85 17.81 18.41 8.07
C GLU A 85 16.61 17.72 7.38
N PRO A 86 16.68 17.46 6.06
CA PRO A 86 15.62 16.74 5.36
C PRO A 86 15.44 15.31 5.86
N TYR A 87 14.19 14.89 5.97
CA TYR A 87 13.81 13.53 6.36
C TYR A 87 12.92 12.89 5.32
N THR A 88 13.08 11.58 5.17
CA THR A 88 12.10 10.72 4.52
C THR A 88 11.26 10.04 5.60
N PHE A 89 9.95 10.29 5.60
CA PHE A 89 8.97 9.63 6.45
C PHE A 89 8.28 8.53 5.65
N ILE A 90 8.20 7.33 6.20
CA ILE A 90 7.46 6.21 5.64
C ILE A 90 6.41 5.79 6.66
N THR A 91 5.17 5.71 6.22
CA THR A 91 4.06 5.29 7.07
C THR A 91 3.38 4.08 6.48
N ILE A 92 3.07 3.11 7.32
CA ILE A 92 2.28 1.93 6.99
C ILE A 92 1.16 1.83 8.01
N ALA A 93 -0.07 1.67 7.55
CA ALA A 93 -1.25 1.55 8.39
C ALA A 93 -2.10 0.36 7.95
N CYS A 94 -2.62 -0.41 8.88
CA CYS A 94 -3.42 -1.59 8.56
C CYS A 94 -4.51 -1.85 9.62
N SER A 95 -5.50 -2.67 9.25
CA SER A 95 -6.34 -3.36 10.22
C SER A 95 -5.66 -4.68 10.63
N GLY A 96 -5.71 -4.99 11.92
CA GLY A 96 -5.08 -6.18 12.47
C GLY A 96 -3.95 -5.87 13.45
N SER A 97 -3.29 -6.91 13.94
CA SER A 97 -2.27 -6.72 14.95
C SER A 97 -0.98 -6.15 14.37
N LEU A 98 -0.37 -5.25 15.14
CA LEU A 98 0.92 -4.66 14.82
C LEU A 98 2.02 -5.72 14.73
N GLU A 99 1.94 -6.75 15.56
CA GLU A 99 2.88 -7.87 15.62
C GLU A 99 2.87 -8.67 14.31
N GLU A 100 1.67 -9.00 13.80
CA GLU A 100 1.55 -9.71 12.52
C GLU A 100 2.17 -8.93 11.36
N LEU A 101 1.88 -7.63 11.26
CA LEU A 101 2.44 -6.81 10.20
C LEU A 101 3.97 -6.71 10.30
N LYS A 102 4.49 -6.58 11.52
CA LYS A 102 5.93 -6.43 11.78
C LYS A 102 6.74 -7.64 11.31
N ASP A 103 6.19 -8.84 11.46
CA ASP A 103 6.84 -10.08 11.06
C ASP A 103 6.97 -10.20 9.52
N HIS A 104 6.20 -9.38 8.77
CA HIS A 104 6.21 -9.33 7.31
C HIS A 104 6.87 -8.06 6.75
N MET A 105 7.59 -7.31 7.58
CA MET A 105 8.31 -6.12 7.17
C MET A 105 9.81 -6.40 7.09
N VAL A 106 10.40 -6.07 5.94
CA VAL A 106 11.85 -6.14 5.72
C VAL A 106 12.40 -4.73 5.62
N PHE A 107 13.43 -4.47 6.42
CA PHE A 107 14.04 -3.15 6.50
C PHE A 107 15.29 -3.09 5.63
N TYR A 108 15.26 -2.20 4.66
CA TYR A 108 16.40 -1.86 3.82
C TYR A 108 16.91 -0.47 4.20
N ARG A 109 18.04 -0.08 3.62
CA ARG A 109 18.69 1.19 3.95
C ARG A 109 17.77 2.41 3.78
N ASP A 110 17.05 2.50 2.66
CA ASP A 110 16.28 3.67 2.24
C ASP A 110 14.83 3.32 1.89
N CYS A 111 14.39 2.11 2.23
CA CYS A 111 13.02 1.65 1.99
C CYS A 111 12.59 0.56 2.96
N ILE A 112 11.29 0.32 2.98
CA ILE A 112 10.68 -0.75 3.75
C ILE A 112 9.94 -1.66 2.78
N GLY A 113 10.32 -2.93 2.77
CA GLY A 113 9.60 -3.98 2.07
C GLY A 113 8.45 -4.49 2.94
N ILE A 114 7.32 -4.76 2.31
CA ILE A 114 6.16 -5.38 2.93
C ILE A 114 5.86 -6.64 2.16
N GLU A 115 6.11 -7.77 2.81
CA GLU A 115 5.73 -9.07 2.29
C GLU A 115 4.22 -9.28 2.46
N LYS A 116 3.59 -9.91 1.49
CA LYS A 116 2.19 -10.23 1.60
C LYS A 116 1.98 -11.52 2.40
N HIS A 117 1.31 -11.42 3.52
CA HIS A 117 0.79 -12.57 4.26
C HIS A 117 -0.56 -13.06 3.71
N GLU A 118 -0.93 -14.31 3.96
CA GLU A 118 -2.17 -14.93 3.47
C GLU A 118 -3.43 -14.18 3.92
N ASN A 119 -3.37 -13.55 5.09
CA ASN A 119 -4.48 -12.83 5.73
C ASN A 119 -4.38 -11.30 5.61
N THR A 120 -3.66 -10.77 4.63
CA THR A 120 -3.58 -9.31 4.45
C THR A 120 -4.99 -8.74 4.28
N SER A 121 -5.39 -7.89 5.22
CA SER A 121 -6.70 -7.23 5.14
C SER A 121 -6.74 -6.25 3.98
N GLY A 122 -7.95 -5.97 3.48
CA GLY A 122 -8.15 -4.93 2.48
C GLY A 122 -7.76 -3.52 2.95
N ASN A 123 -7.49 -3.35 4.25
CA ASN A 123 -7.10 -2.09 4.86
C ASN A 123 -5.59 -2.05 5.12
N LEU A 124 -4.80 -2.15 4.08
CA LEU A 124 -3.36 -1.91 4.10
C LEU A 124 -3.07 -0.63 3.33
N PHE A 125 -2.55 0.37 4.03
CA PHE A 125 -2.20 1.68 3.49
C PHE A 125 -0.74 2.00 3.73
N GLY A 126 -0.18 2.83 2.89
CA GLY A 126 1.17 3.32 3.06
C GLY A 126 1.43 4.60 2.30
N GLY A 127 2.52 5.24 2.63
CA GLY A 127 2.95 6.45 1.97
C GLY A 127 4.40 6.78 2.26
N VAL A 128 4.95 7.65 1.43
CA VAL A 128 6.30 8.21 1.59
C VAL A 128 6.22 9.71 1.46
N LEU A 129 6.75 10.42 2.45
CA LEU A 129 6.84 11.88 2.46
C LEU A 129 8.28 12.31 2.68
N LYS A 130 8.80 13.17 1.81
CA LYS A 130 10.05 13.90 2.05
C LYS A 130 9.72 15.30 2.56
N ALA A 131 10.26 15.65 3.72
CA ALA A 131 10.00 16.96 4.32
C ALA A 131 11.17 17.44 5.19
N ASP A 132 11.33 18.74 5.23
CA ASP A 132 12.18 19.43 6.18
C ASP A 132 11.36 19.71 7.45
N PRO A 133 11.80 19.27 8.64
CA PRO A 133 11.09 19.51 9.90
C PRO A 133 11.34 20.92 10.43
N ILE A 134 11.21 21.94 9.58
CA ILE A 134 11.56 23.32 9.96
C ILE A 134 10.54 23.91 10.91
N SER A 135 9.29 23.58 10.82
CA SER A 135 8.19 23.87 11.76
C SER A 135 6.83 23.70 11.10
N GLY A 136 5.81 23.59 11.92
CA GLY A 136 4.42 23.50 11.47
C GLY A 136 3.98 22.08 11.18
N GLU A 137 2.76 22.00 10.69
CA GLU A 137 2.09 20.74 10.38
C GLU A 137 2.23 20.44 8.89
N LYS A 138 2.57 19.19 8.56
CA LYS A 138 2.57 18.66 7.21
C LYS A 138 1.47 17.63 7.06
N LYS A 139 0.69 17.74 6.00
CA LYS A 139 -0.27 16.70 5.62
C LYS A 139 0.46 15.59 4.90
N PHE A 140 0.18 14.36 5.31
CA PHE A 140 0.79 13.17 4.75
C PHE A 140 -0.31 12.22 4.27
N GLU A 141 -0.42 12.08 2.96
CA GLU A 141 -1.41 11.21 2.33
C GLU A 141 -0.96 9.76 2.35
N LEU A 142 -1.84 8.88 2.82
CA LEU A 142 -1.70 7.44 2.73
C LEU A 142 -2.59 6.90 1.63
N GLN A 143 -2.03 6.03 0.81
CA GLN A 143 -2.74 5.35 -0.28
C GLN A 143 -2.90 3.87 0.04
N ARG A 144 -3.99 3.28 -0.40
CA ARG A 144 -4.18 1.84 -0.28
C ARG A 144 -3.15 1.10 -1.13
N LEU A 145 -2.52 0.09 -0.55
CA LEU A 145 -1.44 -0.66 -1.18
C LEU A 145 -1.91 -1.95 -1.87
N VAL A 146 -3.16 -2.35 -1.64
CA VAL A 146 -3.73 -3.60 -2.15
C VAL A 146 -4.96 -3.37 -2.99
N GLY A 147 -5.22 -4.28 -3.91
CA GLY A 147 -6.48 -4.42 -4.63
C GLY A 147 -7.22 -5.69 -4.22
N GLY A 148 -8.55 -5.66 -4.33
CA GLY A 148 -9.38 -6.84 -4.10
C GLY A 148 -9.44 -7.72 -5.35
N ILE A 149 -9.37 -9.03 -5.16
CA ILE A 149 -9.64 -10.02 -6.20
C ILE A 149 -10.61 -11.06 -5.67
N LYS A 150 -11.56 -11.44 -6.51
CA LYS A 150 -12.49 -12.53 -6.23
C LYS A 150 -12.56 -13.46 -7.43
N VAL A 151 -12.56 -14.76 -7.17
CA VAL A 151 -12.57 -15.79 -8.20
C VAL A 151 -13.79 -16.66 -8.03
N ASN A 152 -14.59 -16.75 -9.08
CA ASN A 152 -15.74 -17.63 -9.19
C ASN A 152 -15.52 -18.63 -10.33
N ILE A 153 -15.79 -19.89 -10.07
CA ILE A 153 -15.76 -20.94 -11.11
C ILE A 153 -17.12 -21.59 -11.17
N THR A 154 -17.74 -21.55 -12.35
CA THR A 154 -19.07 -22.09 -12.57
C THR A 154 -19.01 -23.39 -13.38
N ASN A 155 -20.13 -24.16 -13.33
CA ASN A 155 -20.31 -25.45 -14.00
C ASN A 155 -19.52 -26.64 -13.42
N LEU A 156 -18.98 -26.55 -12.23
CA LEU A 156 -18.23 -27.65 -11.61
C LEU A 156 -19.09 -28.90 -11.44
N ASP A 157 -20.30 -28.75 -10.91
CA ASP A 157 -21.26 -29.87 -10.71
C ASP A 157 -21.60 -30.59 -12.03
N SER A 158 -21.84 -29.81 -13.08
CA SER A 158 -22.18 -30.38 -14.41
C SER A 158 -21.04 -31.18 -15.04
N LEU A 159 -19.84 -31.00 -14.54
CA LEU A 159 -18.61 -31.65 -14.98
C LEU A 159 -18.15 -32.77 -14.04
N ASN A 160 -18.91 -33.02 -12.95
CA ASN A 160 -18.57 -33.98 -11.91
C ASN A 160 -17.20 -33.68 -11.24
N ILE A 161 -16.83 -32.40 -11.13
CA ILE A 161 -15.63 -31.97 -10.40
C ILE A 161 -16.00 -31.91 -8.92
N GLN A 162 -15.39 -32.79 -8.12
CA GLN A 162 -15.71 -32.94 -6.70
C GLN A 162 -14.89 -31.99 -5.82
N ASN A 163 -13.66 -31.68 -6.26
CA ASN A 163 -12.77 -30.78 -5.51
C ASN A 163 -12.89 -29.38 -6.05
N THR A 164 -12.85 -28.41 -5.15
CA THR A 164 -12.77 -26.98 -5.49
C THR A 164 -11.47 -26.72 -6.24
N PRO A 165 -11.50 -26.17 -7.48
CA PRO A 165 -10.28 -25.86 -8.20
C PRO A 165 -9.45 -24.79 -7.49
N ASP A 166 -8.15 -24.88 -7.60
CA ASP A 166 -7.23 -23.85 -7.11
C ASP A 166 -7.02 -22.77 -8.17
N CYS A 167 -6.90 -21.52 -7.72
CA CYS A 167 -6.51 -20.41 -8.56
C CYS A 167 -5.19 -19.81 -8.09
N TYR A 168 -4.26 -19.58 -9.00
CA TYR A 168 -2.99 -18.94 -8.72
C TYR A 168 -2.79 -17.73 -9.61
N ILE A 169 -2.57 -16.55 -9.02
CA ILE A 169 -2.18 -15.32 -9.74
C ILE A 169 -0.66 -15.28 -9.82
N THR A 170 -0.11 -15.23 -11.02
CA THR A 170 1.32 -15.40 -11.26
C THR A 170 2.11 -14.10 -11.43
N ASN A 171 1.43 -12.96 -11.56
CA ASN A 171 2.05 -11.66 -11.80
C ASN A 171 1.70 -10.59 -10.74
N SER A 172 1.31 -11.01 -9.54
CA SER A 172 1.29 -10.15 -8.36
C SER A 172 2.63 -10.29 -7.63
N PRO A 173 3.29 -9.19 -7.22
CA PRO A 173 4.56 -9.28 -6.52
C PRO A 173 4.35 -9.93 -5.14
N ALA A 174 5.38 -10.62 -4.67
CA ALA A 174 5.42 -11.20 -3.33
C ALA A 174 5.58 -10.12 -2.27
N GLU A 175 6.28 -9.05 -2.63
CA GLU A 175 6.65 -7.94 -1.76
C GLU A 175 6.52 -6.62 -2.50
N ILE A 176 6.15 -5.55 -1.80
CA ILE A 176 6.20 -4.18 -2.30
C ILE A 176 7.11 -3.33 -1.42
N TYR A 177 7.64 -2.26 -1.99
CA TYR A 177 8.60 -1.40 -1.32
C TYR A 177 8.09 0.03 -1.22
N LEU A 178 8.19 0.61 -0.03
CA LEU A 178 7.97 2.02 0.23
C LEU A 178 9.33 2.71 0.43
N GLY A 179 9.61 3.73 -0.36
CA GLY A 179 10.90 4.39 -0.39
C GLY A 179 11.70 4.10 -1.67
N ASN A 180 13.01 4.28 -1.61
CA ASN A 180 13.90 4.08 -2.76
C ASN A 180 14.38 2.62 -2.79
N TYR A 181 13.72 1.79 -3.56
CA TYR A 181 14.17 0.43 -3.83
C TYR A 181 14.70 0.32 -5.27
N GLU A 182 15.93 -0.15 -5.42
CA GLU A 182 16.59 -0.28 -6.73
C GLU A 182 16.63 -1.73 -7.24
N GLY A 183 16.04 -2.67 -6.50
CA GLY A 183 16.00 -4.09 -6.87
C GLY A 183 14.87 -4.44 -7.84
N GLU A 184 14.86 -5.67 -8.33
CA GLU A 184 13.77 -6.24 -9.10
C GLU A 184 12.73 -6.84 -8.16
N LEU A 185 11.43 -6.68 -8.51
CA LEU A 185 10.35 -7.32 -7.77
C LEU A 185 10.29 -8.81 -8.09
N GLU A 186 10.13 -9.63 -7.06
CA GLU A 186 9.91 -11.06 -7.21
C GLU A 186 8.42 -11.36 -7.33
N TYR A 187 8.07 -12.30 -8.22
CA TYR A 187 6.71 -12.72 -8.50
C TYR A 187 6.56 -14.21 -8.23
N TYR A 188 5.65 -14.55 -7.32
CA TYR A 188 5.31 -15.94 -7.01
C TYR A 188 3.83 -16.19 -7.31
N GLY A 189 3.50 -17.44 -7.63
CA GLY A 189 2.11 -17.83 -7.81
C GLY A 189 1.33 -17.65 -6.52
N LYS A 190 0.47 -16.61 -6.47
CA LYS A 190 -0.37 -16.33 -5.30
C LYS A 190 -1.64 -17.13 -5.37
N TYR A 191 -1.83 -18.03 -4.39
CA TYR A 191 -3.08 -18.76 -4.22
C TYR A 191 -4.24 -17.82 -3.90
N ILE A 192 -5.36 -18.00 -4.60
CA ILE A 192 -6.62 -17.30 -4.38
C ILE A 192 -7.72 -18.35 -4.21
N PRO A 193 -8.38 -18.42 -3.05
CA PRO A 193 -9.53 -19.28 -2.87
C PRO A 193 -10.60 -19.01 -3.92
N THR A 194 -11.23 -20.07 -4.42
CA THR A 194 -12.31 -19.98 -5.41
C THR A 194 -13.69 -20.14 -4.76
N ASP A 195 -13.80 -19.75 -3.52
CA ASP A 195 -14.98 -19.85 -2.65
C ASP A 195 -15.88 -18.62 -2.70
N ASN A 196 -15.71 -17.76 -3.71
CA ASN A 196 -16.45 -16.52 -3.88
C ASN A 196 -16.15 -15.45 -2.80
N SER A 197 -15.07 -15.57 -2.06
CA SER A 197 -14.61 -14.57 -1.11
C SER A 197 -13.70 -13.52 -1.77
N TRP A 198 -13.68 -12.31 -1.18
CA TRP A 198 -12.72 -11.28 -1.57
C TRP A 198 -11.37 -11.56 -0.92
N ASN A 199 -10.34 -11.60 -1.74
CA ASN A 199 -8.94 -11.68 -1.34
C ASN A 199 -8.25 -10.39 -1.73
N TYR A 200 -7.25 -9.98 -0.96
CA TYR A 200 -6.52 -8.75 -1.24
C TYR A 200 -5.08 -9.08 -1.58
N ILE A 201 -4.61 -8.55 -2.70
CA ILE A 201 -3.26 -8.79 -3.22
C ILE A 201 -2.60 -7.47 -3.62
N PHE A 202 -1.28 -7.47 -3.69
CA PHE A 202 -0.57 -6.35 -4.30
C PHE A 202 -0.93 -6.21 -5.78
N PRO A 203 -0.92 -4.98 -6.31
CA PRO A 203 -1.23 -4.73 -7.71
C PRO A 203 -0.43 -5.61 -8.67
N THR A 204 -1.10 -6.14 -9.69
CA THR A 204 -0.42 -6.97 -10.68
C THR A 204 0.42 -6.13 -11.64
N ASN A 205 1.50 -6.72 -12.15
CA ASN A 205 2.29 -6.13 -13.22
C ASN A 205 1.54 -6.29 -14.56
N GLY A 206 0.79 -5.24 -14.92
CA GLY A 206 -0.12 -5.26 -16.06
C GLY A 206 -1.37 -6.09 -15.81
N VAL A 207 -2.02 -6.56 -16.89
CA VAL A 207 -3.24 -7.36 -16.80
C VAL A 207 -3.02 -8.63 -15.99
N VAL A 208 -4.05 -9.04 -15.24
CA VAL A 208 -3.96 -10.25 -14.40
C VAL A 208 -3.63 -11.47 -15.23
N LYS A 209 -2.70 -12.28 -14.73
CA LYS A 209 -2.32 -13.59 -15.31
C LYS A 209 -2.33 -14.64 -14.24
N GLY A 210 -2.70 -15.85 -14.60
CA GLY A 210 -2.75 -16.91 -13.62
C GLY A 210 -3.06 -18.27 -14.21
N GLN A 211 -3.32 -19.19 -13.29
CA GLN A 211 -3.65 -20.59 -13.60
C GLN A 211 -4.83 -21.04 -12.75
N ILE A 212 -5.74 -21.80 -13.36
CA ILE A 212 -6.73 -22.61 -12.66
C ILE A 212 -6.25 -24.05 -12.69
N VAL A 213 -6.13 -24.66 -11.52
CA VAL A 213 -5.68 -26.04 -11.34
C VAL A 213 -6.86 -26.87 -10.84
N ILE A 214 -7.19 -27.92 -11.59
CA ILE A 214 -8.24 -28.88 -11.24
C ILE A 214 -7.56 -30.21 -10.94
N ASP A 215 -7.72 -30.68 -9.71
CA ASP A 215 -7.22 -32.00 -9.33
C ASP A 215 -7.88 -33.07 -10.19
N SER A 216 -7.07 -33.90 -10.78
CA SER A 216 -7.52 -35.11 -11.46
C SER A 216 -6.49 -36.23 -11.30
N TYR A 217 -6.96 -37.46 -11.52
CA TYR A 217 -6.14 -38.66 -11.43
C TYR A 217 -6.30 -39.46 -12.71
N ASP A 218 -5.22 -40.08 -13.14
CA ASP A 218 -5.26 -40.97 -14.29
C ASP A 218 -5.93 -42.32 -13.96
N ALA A 219 -6.04 -43.22 -14.97
CA ALA A 219 -6.63 -44.53 -14.77
C ALA A 219 -5.87 -45.43 -13.80
N ASP A 220 -4.61 -45.15 -13.56
CA ASP A 220 -3.72 -45.88 -12.64
C ASP A 220 -3.73 -45.27 -11.24
N GLY A 221 -4.47 -44.17 -11.03
CA GLY A 221 -4.59 -43.45 -9.74
C GLY A 221 -3.45 -42.44 -9.46
N ASN A 222 -2.62 -42.13 -10.46
CA ASN A 222 -1.59 -41.12 -10.27
C ASN A 222 -2.18 -39.73 -10.43
N TYR A 223 -1.68 -38.80 -9.62
CA TYR A 223 -2.06 -37.41 -9.66
C TYR A 223 -1.68 -36.77 -11.01
N ASN A 224 -2.66 -36.27 -11.73
CA ASN A 224 -2.49 -35.68 -13.06
C ASN A 224 -3.41 -34.44 -13.19
N PRO A 225 -3.03 -33.30 -12.58
CA PRO A 225 -3.86 -32.10 -12.53
C PRO A 225 -4.07 -31.51 -13.93
N ARG A 226 -5.25 -30.94 -14.15
CA ARG A 226 -5.53 -30.15 -15.33
C ARG A 226 -5.25 -28.70 -15.03
N ILE A 227 -4.35 -28.10 -15.79
CA ILE A 227 -3.92 -26.71 -15.62
C ILE A 227 -4.42 -25.87 -16.79
N PHE A 228 -5.13 -24.79 -16.48
CA PHE A 228 -5.63 -23.82 -17.45
C PHE A 228 -4.97 -22.48 -17.19
N GLU A 229 -4.08 -22.06 -18.06
CA GLU A 229 -3.53 -20.71 -18.02
C GLU A 229 -4.57 -19.70 -18.50
N PHE A 230 -4.60 -18.53 -17.86
CA PHE A 230 -5.43 -17.43 -18.29
C PHE A 230 -4.69 -16.09 -18.27
N THR A 231 -5.17 -15.19 -19.10
CA THR A 231 -4.79 -13.79 -19.12
C THR A 231 -6.06 -12.96 -19.16
N GLY A 232 -6.21 -12.08 -18.18
CA GLY A 232 -7.34 -11.17 -18.10
C GLY A 232 -7.20 -9.97 -19.03
N LYS A 233 -8.17 -9.07 -18.96
CA LYS A 233 -8.17 -7.79 -19.66
C LYS A 233 -7.81 -6.64 -18.74
N ASN A 234 -8.02 -6.83 -17.44
CA ASN A 234 -7.80 -5.84 -16.41
C ASN A 234 -6.65 -6.26 -15.48
N ALA A 235 -6.01 -5.28 -14.87
CA ALA A 235 -5.06 -5.46 -13.78
C ALA A 235 -5.80 -5.53 -12.44
N VAL A 236 -5.19 -6.17 -11.44
CA VAL A 236 -5.54 -5.87 -10.06
C VAL A 236 -4.82 -4.58 -9.70
N GLU A 237 -5.57 -3.53 -9.45
CA GLU A 237 -5.04 -2.21 -9.09
C GLU A 237 -5.33 -1.92 -7.60
N ALA A 238 -4.46 -1.14 -6.98
CA ALA A 238 -4.73 -0.63 -5.64
C ALA A 238 -6.07 0.12 -5.61
N ASN A 239 -6.78 -0.03 -4.49
CA ASN A 239 -8.10 0.60 -4.28
C ASN A 239 -9.20 0.18 -5.28
N LYS A 240 -9.03 -0.92 -6.00
CA LYS A 240 -10.05 -1.48 -6.90
C LYS A 240 -10.31 -2.94 -6.59
N LYS A 241 -11.49 -3.42 -7.01
CA LYS A 241 -11.92 -4.81 -6.95
C LYS A 241 -12.02 -5.38 -8.34
N LEU A 242 -11.41 -6.53 -8.57
CA LEU A 242 -11.51 -7.31 -9.79
C LEU A 242 -12.20 -8.64 -9.49
N GLU A 243 -13.32 -8.89 -10.12
CA GLU A 243 -14.00 -10.17 -10.07
C GLU A 243 -13.71 -10.95 -11.35
N LEU A 244 -13.23 -12.18 -11.18
CA LEU A 244 -12.92 -13.12 -12.26
C LEU A 244 -13.95 -14.25 -12.25
N ASN A 245 -14.78 -14.30 -13.28
CA ASN A 245 -15.82 -15.30 -13.43
C ASN A 245 -15.40 -16.30 -14.51
N PHE A 246 -15.01 -17.49 -14.09
CA PHE A 246 -14.61 -18.57 -14.98
C PHE A 246 -15.77 -19.52 -15.25
N MET A 247 -15.90 -19.95 -16.50
CA MET A 247 -16.83 -20.99 -16.89
C MET A 247 -16.06 -22.11 -17.59
N LEU A 248 -16.15 -23.31 -17.03
CA LEU A 248 -15.61 -24.53 -17.61
C LEU A 248 -16.63 -25.20 -18.53
N ARG A 249 -16.20 -25.63 -19.69
CA ARG A 249 -17.04 -26.37 -20.66
C ARG A 249 -16.27 -27.57 -21.19
N LYS A 250 -16.96 -28.70 -21.35
CA LYS A 250 -16.43 -29.81 -22.18
C LYS A 250 -16.56 -29.44 -23.65
N LYS A 251 -15.50 -29.49 -24.42
CA LYS A 251 -15.57 -29.54 -25.86
C LYS A 251 -16.09 -30.90 -26.29
N ALA A 252 -16.76 -30.94 -27.44
CA ALA A 252 -17.19 -32.21 -28.03
C ALA A 252 -15.99 -33.15 -28.17
N ILE A 253 -16.20 -34.44 -27.81
CA ILE A 253 -15.19 -35.49 -27.80
C ILE A 253 -14.46 -35.49 -29.17
N THR A 254 -13.16 -35.27 -29.15
CA THR A 254 -12.32 -35.40 -30.32
C THR A 254 -12.26 -36.88 -30.74
N LYS A 255 -11.96 -37.18 -32.00
CA LYS A 255 -11.84 -38.55 -32.51
C LYS A 255 -10.87 -39.45 -31.73
N SER A 256 -10.02 -38.88 -30.86
CA SER A 256 -9.08 -39.59 -30.01
C SER A 256 -9.67 -40.02 -28.66
N GLY A 257 -10.94 -39.71 -28.36
CA GLY A 257 -11.59 -40.07 -27.08
C GLY A 257 -11.13 -39.24 -25.87
N ALA A 258 -10.19 -38.33 -26.03
CA ALA A 258 -9.78 -37.47 -24.95
C ALA A 258 -10.81 -36.33 -24.69
N GLU A 259 -11.20 -36.17 -23.45
CA GLU A 259 -12.04 -35.03 -23.04
C GLU A 259 -11.22 -33.73 -23.15
N ASP A 260 -11.61 -32.88 -24.10
CA ASP A 260 -11.03 -31.53 -24.22
C ASP A 260 -11.92 -30.53 -23.49
N TRP A 261 -11.30 -29.69 -22.63
CA TRP A 261 -11.98 -28.72 -21.79
C TRP A 261 -11.60 -27.31 -22.22
N GLN A 262 -12.54 -26.40 -22.09
CA GLN A 262 -12.32 -24.98 -22.39
C GLN A 262 -12.68 -24.16 -21.19
N LEU A 263 -11.78 -23.21 -20.84
CA LEU A 263 -12.01 -22.16 -19.87
C LEU A 263 -12.41 -20.88 -20.59
N THR A 264 -13.48 -20.23 -20.14
CA THR A 264 -13.84 -18.86 -20.55
C THR A 264 -13.80 -17.97 -19.33
N LEU A 265 -13.35 -16.71 -19.49
CA LEU A 265 -13.20 -15.72 -18.44
C LEU A 265 -14.05 -14.49 -18.77
N GLU A 266 -14.87 -14.08 -17.80
CA GLU A 266 -15.56 -12.78 -17.75
C GLU A 266 -15.05 -11.99 -16.55
N GLU A 267 -14.92 -10.68 -16.70
CA GLU A 267 -14.34 -9.81 -15.67
C GLU A 267 -15.26 -8.64 -15.34
N GLU A 268 -15.30 -8.30 -14.06
CA GLU A 268 -15.99 -7.12 -13.55
C GLU A 268 -15.05 -6.31 -12.66
N VAL A 269 -15.00 -4.99 -12.86
CA VAL A 269 -14.16 -4.07 -12.07
C VAL A 269 -15.05 -3.08 -11.33
N SER A 270 -14.78 -2.91 -10.03
CA SER A 270 -15.44 -1.91 -9.19
C SER A 270 -14.43 -1.21 -8.27
N VAL A 271 -14.83 -0.13 -7.61
CA VAL A 271 -14.01 0.55 -6.60
C VAL A 271 -14.10 -0.22 -5.28
N LEU A 272 -13.01 -0.24 -4.54
CA LEU A 272 -12.89 -0.94 -3.25
C LEU A 272 -13.56 -0.16 -2.14
#